data_60ec1f64cb2728f5035889962193e865
#
_entry.id   60ec1f64cb2728f5035889962193e865
#
_cell.length_a   1.000
_cell.length_b   1.000
_cell.length_c   1.000
_cell.angle_alpha   90.00
_cell.angle_beta   90.00
_cell.angle_gamma   90.00
#
_symmetry.space_group_name_H-M   'P 1'
#
loop_
_entity.id
_entity.type
_entity.pdbx_description
1 polymer ?
#
loop_
_entity_poly.entity_id
_entity_poly.type
_entity_poly.pdbx_seq_one_letter_code
_entity_poly.pdbx_strand_id
1 'polypeptide(L)'
;MKKTLFLAISILFFNLSANSATFQGNVSKVDQIGSHQIVDADSMNPIDGATINIPQKNFSTKSDANGKFSLDANISGDTIMSVSKDGYKPFSLTVNESIASRPMTVGIEKTAPMDLTVDTNMFHLGDNNFSDTSANAGEFRVQSIGPYYTKKILIKDANDSTYLVIGSIIGIDTKMAQSVGQNSIAFAYASPPEIYFNGTKIAEIQLNGDGQRFKIPRGLIRTNQQNEITIKTGRNMMQTAYIDYDDIEFMNLSIESR
;
A
#
# COMPACT_ATOMS: atom_id res chain seq x y z
N MET A 1 -60.52 5.81 24.58
CA MET A 1 -59.39 4.86 24.67
C MET A 1 -58.44 5.14 23.50
N LYS A 2 -57.37 5.89 23.73
CA LYS A 2 -56.30 6.18 22.70
C LYS A 2 -55.18 5.18 22.93
N LYS A 3 -54.95 4.29 21.97
CA LYS A 3 -53.79 3.38 21.96
C LYS A 3 -52.58 4.11 21.39
N THR A 4 -51.60 4.37 22.24
CA THR A 4 -50.31 4.91 21.86
C THR A 4 -49.41 3.77 21.35
N LEU A 5 -49.06 3.83 20.08
CA LEU A 5 -48.15 2.86 19.45
C LEU A 5 -46.70 3.34 19.68
N PHE A 6 -45.95 2.59 20.49
CA PHE A 6 -44.50 2.79 20.64
C PHE A 6 -43.77 2.13 19.48
N LEU A 7 -43.16 2.94 18.64
CA LEU A 7 -42.25 2.47 17.59
C LEU A 7 -40.85 2.30 18.20
N ALA A 8 -40.44 1.06 18.42
CA ALA A 8 -39.07 0.75 18.84
C ALA A 8 -38.14 0.84 17.62
N ILE A 9 -37.29 1.86 17.58
CA ILE A 9 -36.23 1.97 16.60
C ILE A 9 -35.05 1.11 17.10
N SER A 10 -34.87 -0.07 16.50
CA SER A 10 -33.67 -0.88 16.71
C SER A 10 -32.53 -0.27 15.93
N ILE A 11 -31.60 0.39 16.62
CA ILE A 11 -30.34 0.83 16.05
C ILE A 11 -29.43 -0.39 15.95
N LEU A 12 -29.25 -0.88 14.73
CA LEU A 12 -28.30 -1.95 14.43
C LEU A 12 -26.90 -1.35 14.42
N PHE A 13 -26.14 -1.55 15.49
CA PHE A 13 -24.70 -1.30 15.49
C PHE A 13 -24.02 -2.38 14.66
N PHE A 14 -23.59 -2.03 13.45
CA PHE A 14 -22.63 -2.84 12.73
C PHE A 14 -21.27 -2.66 13.42
N ASN A 15 -20.91 -3.61 14.27
CA ASN A 15 -19.54 -3.80 14.69
C ASN A 15 -18.77 -4.36 13.50
N LEU A 16 -18.01 -3.51 12.79
CA LEU A 16 -16.94 -3.97 11.92
C LEU A 16 -15.83 -4.51 12.83
N SER A 17 -15.95 -5.78 13.22
CA SER A 17 -14.82 -6.51 13.76
C SER A 17 -13.88 -6.80 12.61
N ALA A 18 -12.72 -6.15 12.58
CA ALA A 18 -11.60 -6.62 11.80
C ALA A 18 -11.29 -8.05 12.28
N ASN A 19 -11.65 -9.05 11.49
CA ASN A 19 -11.28 -10.44 11.76
C ASN A 19 -9.77 -10.59 11.54
N SER A 20 -9.00 -10.33 12.60
CA SER A 20 -7.67 -10.92 12.71
C SER A 20 -7.89 -12.41 12.96
N ALA A 21 -7.63 -13.23 11.95
CA ALA A 21 -7.65 -14.68 12.09
C ALA A 21 -6.56 -15.08 13.10
N THR A 22 -6.95 -15.31 14.34
CA THR A 22 -6.07 -15.88 15.36
C THR A 22 -6.04 -17.40 15.15
N PHE A 23 -4.96 -17.87 14.55
CA PHE A 23 -4.68 -19.32 14.50
C PHE A 23 -4.13 -19.75 15.86
N GLN A 24 -4.92 -20.50 16.66
CA GLN A 24 -4.45 -21.17 17.87
C GLN A 24 -3.85 -22.52 17.51
N GLY A 25 -2.55 -22.56 17.19
CA GLY A 25 -1.74 -23.78 17.26
C GLY A 25 -0.99 -23.80 18.59
N ASN A 26 -0.89 -24.98 19.23
CA ASN A 26 -0.09 -25.17 20.44
C ASN A 26 1.39 -24.82 20.17
N VAL A 27 1.81 -23.63 20.58
CA VAL A 27 3.20 -23.16 20.48
C VAL A 27 3.80 -23.17 21.89
N SER A 28 4.93 -23.82 22.06
CA SER A 28 5.71 -23.76 23.29
C SER A 28 6.12 -22.32 23.60
N LYS A 29 5.99 -21.90 24.83
CA LYS A 29 6.05 -20.52 25.33
C LYS A 29 7.38 -19.74 25.09
N VAL A 30 8.37 -20.33 24.44
CA VAL A 30 9.71 -19.76 24.32
C VAL A 30 9.96 -19.07 22.96
N ASP A 31 9.15 -19.38 21.92
CA ASP A 31 9.40 -18.90 20.54
C ASP A 31 8.54 -17.68 20.12
N GLN A 32 7.86 -17.01 21.05
CA GLN A 32 6.82 -16.01 20.71
C GLN A 32 7.29 -14.55 20.69
N ILE A 33 8.54 -14.26 20.97
CA ILE A 33 9.04 -12.88 20.87
C ILE A 33 9.66 -12.73 19.47
N GLY A 34 8.87 -12.16 18.53
CA GLY A 34 9.39 -11.58 17.30
C GLY A 34 9.52 -12.49 16.08
N SER A 35 8.92 -13.68 16.03
CA SER A 35 8.97 -14.47 14.79
C SER A 35 7.81 -14.12 13.86
N HIS A 36 8.12 -13.40 12.79
CA HIS A 36 7.22 -13.17 11.67
C HIS A 36 7.26 -14.36 10.71
N GLN A 37 6.24 -14.54 9.88
CA GLN A 37 6.16 -15.67 8.95
C GLN A 37 5.61 -15.25 7.59
N ILE A 38 6.18 -15.79 6.51
CA ILE A 38 5.68 -15.68 5.15
C ILE A 38 5.02 -17.01 4.77
N VAL A 39 3.80 -16.94 4.25
CA VAL A 39 3.02 -18.10 3.82
C VAL A 39 2.42 -17.87 2.43
N ASP A 40 2.12 -18.95 1.73
CA ASP A 40 1.27 -18.95 0.54
C ASP A 40 -0.16 -18.60 0.96
N ALA A 41 -0.76 -17.58 0.33
CA ALA A 41 -2.04 -17.05 0.77
C ALA A 41 -3.21 -18.04 0.63
N ASP A 42 -3.12 -19.00 -0.33
CA ASP A 42 -4.17 -19.96 -0.59
C ASP A 42 -4.04 -21.21 0.31
N SER A 43 -2.83 -21.75 0.41
CA SER A 43 -2.57 -23.02 1.09
C SER A 43 -2.12 -22.88 2.53
N MET A 44 -1.74 -21.66 2.95
CA MET A 44 -1.13 -21.36 4.25
C MET A 44 0.20 -22.10 4.50
N ASN A 45 0.79 -22.69 3.48
CA ASN A 45 2.09 -23.33 3.61
C ASN A 45 3.20 -22.27 3.76
N PRO A 46 4.21 -22.52 4.61
CA PRO A 46 5.35 -21.63 4.76
C PRO A 46 6.12 -21.51 3.46
N ILE A 47 6.64 -20.31 3.19
CA ILE A 47 7.46 -20.01 2.01
C ILE A 47 8.89 -19.80 2.45
N ASP A 48 9.78 -20.71 2.00
CA ASP A 48 11.22 -20.62 2.16
C ASP A 48 11.84 -19.62 1.19
N GLY A 49 12.86 -18.89 1.66
CA GLY A 49 13.69 -18.00 0.83
C GLY A 49 12.95 -16.83 0.19
N ALA A 50 11.79 -16.43 0.71
CA ALA A 50 11.17 -15.16 0.34
C ALA A 50 12.05 -14.01 0.83
N THR A 51 12.30 -13.01 -0.02
CA THR A 51 13.07 -11.82 0.34
C THR A 51 12.16 -10.78 0.96
N ILE A 52 12.47 -10.34 2.17
CA ILE A 52 11.80 -9.27 2.91
C ILE A 52 12.71 -8.04 2.88
N ASN A 53 12.18 -6.89 2.46
CA ASN A 53 12.97 -5.67 2.29
C ASN A 53 12.22 -4.45 2.82
N ILE A 54 12.95 -3.56 3.52
CA ILE A 54 12.47 -2.22 3.95
C ILE A 54 13.47 -1.19 3.43
N PRO A 55 13.24 -0.62 2.24
CA PRO A 55 14.20 0.29 1.59
C PRO A 55 14.56 1.50 2.44
N GLN A 56 13.57 2.12 3.11
CA GLN A 56 13.81 3.30 3.96
C GLN A 56 14.76 3.02 5.14
N LYS A 57 14.89 1.77 5.54
CA LYS A 57 15.77 1.34 6.65
C LYS A 57 17.02 0.63 6.17
N ASN A 58 17.21 0.52 4.85
CA ASN A 58 18.31 -0.24 4.25
C ASN A 58 18.39 -1.68 4.81
N PHE A 59 17.22 -2.28 5.08
CA PHE A 59 17.08 -3.60 5.69
C PHE A 59 16.66 -4.62 4.66
N SER A 60 17.30 -5.80 4.70
CA SER A 60 16.89 -6.95 3.87
C SER A 60 17.20 -8.25 4.61
N THR A 61 16.26 -9.17 4.56
CA THR A 61 16.41 -10.54 5.11
C THR A 61 15.66 -11.55 4.24
N LYS A 62 15.78 -12.84 4.57
CA LYS A 62 15.03 -13.92 3.91
C LYS A 62 14.31 -14.78 4.93
N SER A 63 13.15 -15.32 4.54
CA SER A 63 12.49 -16.36 5.31
C SER A 63 13.24 -17.68 5.28
N ASP A 64 13.17 -18.42 6.39
CA ASP A 64 13.73 -19.78 6.51
C ASP A 64 12.77 -20.86 5.95
N ALA A 65 13.15 -22.15 6.07
CA ALA A 65 12.36 -23.28 5.60
C ALA A 65 10.96 -23.39 6.23
N ASN A 66 10.74 -22.76 7.37
CA ASN A 66 9.43 -22.65 8.03
C ASN A 66 8.72 -21.33 7.71
N GLY A 67 9.23 -20.56 6.73
CA GLY A 67 8.72 -19.24 6.37
C GLY A 67 9.04 -18.15 7.40
N LYS A 68 9.81 -18.42 8.45
CA LYS A 68 10.07 -17.49 9.54
C LYS A 68 11.18 -16.50 9.17
N PHE A 69 11.04 -15.25 9.66
CA PHE A 69 12.06 -14.21 9.55
C PHE A 69 12.08 -13.31 10.78
N SER A 70 13.22 -12.67 11.02
CA SER A 70 13.37 -11.63 12.04
C SER A 70 13.31 -10.25 11.39
N LEU A 71 12.69 -9.28 12.08
CA LEU A 71 12.59 -7.91 11.66
C LEU A 71 13.40 -7.02 12.62
N ASP A 72 14.72 -7.00 12.41
CA ASP A 72 15.66 -6.26 13.25
C ASP A 72 15.89 -4.81 12.78
N ALA A 73 14.94 -4.27 12.01
CA ALA A 73 14.96 -2.88 11.57
C ALA A 73 14.46 -1.94 12.67
N ASN A 74 15.15 -0.82 12.86
CA ASN A 74 14.65 0.24 13.74
C ASN A 74 13.52 1.00 13.05
N ILE A 75 12.28 0.63 13.35
CA ILE A 75 11.07 1.20 12.76
C ILE A 75 10.48 2.16 13.80
N SER A 76 10.38 3.45 13.44
CA SER A 76 9.88 4.53 14.32
C SER A 76 8.57 5.15 13.83
N GLY A 77 8.27 5.07 12.53
CA GLY A 77 7.03 5.59 11.92
C GLY A 77 6.55 4.65 10.82
N ASP A 78 5.59 5.09 10.04
CA ASP A 78 5.09 4.29 8.92
C ASP A 78 6.18 4.14 7.85
N THR A 79 6.47 2.91 7.50
CA THR A 79 7.44 2.54 6.46
C THR A 79 6.92 1.37 5.63
N ILE A 80 7.42 1.19 4.43
CA ILE A 80 6.95 0.12 3.53
C ILE A 80 7.87 -1.08 3.64
N MET A 81 7.31 -2.23 4.04
CA MET A 81 7.95 -3.53 3.96
C MET A 81 7.45 -4.25 2.70
N SER A 82 8.36 -4.75 1.90
CA SER A 82 8.04 -5.57 0.73
C SER A 82 8.46 -7.02 0.92
N VAL A 83 7.71 -7.92 0.28
CA VAL A 83 8.02 -9.35 0.21
C VAL A 83 8.03 -9.77 -1.25
N SER A 84 9.09 -10.45 -1.67
CA SER A 84 9.22 -10.97 -3.02
C SER A 84 9.65 -12.43 -3.02
N LYS A 85 9.06 -13.23 -3.91
CA LYS A 85 9.41 -14.61 -4.17
C LYS A 85 9.07 -14.96 -5.62
N ASP A 86 9.93 -15.69 -6.30
CA ASP A 86 9.67 -16.15 -7.66
C ASP A 86 8.37 -16.97 -7.72
N GLY A 87 7.52 -16.68 -8.71
CA GLY A 87 6.21 -17.30 -8.88
C GLY A 87 5.09 -16.67 -8.05
N TYR A 88 5.39 -15.66 -7.23
CA TYR A 88 4.41 -14.91 -6.45
C TYR A 88 4.31 -13.45 -6.92
N LYS A 89 3.16 -12.85 -6.65
CA LYS A 89 2.97 -11.41 -6.87
C LYS A 89 3.86 -10.61 -5.94
N PRO A 90 4.43 -9.49 -6.40
CA PRO A 90 5.06 -8.54 -5.51
C PRO A 90 4.07 -8.09 -4.44
N PHE A 91 4.46 -8.17 -3.19
CA PHE A 91 3.63 -7.81 -2.06
C PHE A 91 4.32 -6.73 -1.23
N SER A 92 3.57 -5.77 -0.72
CA SER A 92 4.06 -4.83 0.28
C SER A 92 2.96 -4.48 1.26
N LEU A 93 3.38 -4.05 2.44
CA LEU A 93 2.50 -3.52 3.47
C LEU A 93 3.21 -2.41 4.23
N THR A 94 2.42 -1.49 4.74
CA THR A 94 2.89 -0.45 5.66
C THR A 94 3.10 -1.04 7.04
N VAL A 95 4.29 -0.87 7.60
CA VAL A 95 4.64 -1.30 8.95
C VAL A 95 5.11 -0.12 9.79
N ASN A 96 4.80 -0.16 11.08
CA ASN A 96 5.28 0.78 12.09
C ASN A 96 5.75 0.00 13.32
N GLU A 97 6.25 0.69 14.34
CA GLU A 97 6.74 0.07 15.58
C GLU A 97 5.71 -0.87 16.22
N SER A 98 4.43 -0.45 16.26
CA SER A 98 3.35 -1.25 16.86
C SER A 98 3.08 -2.55 16.09
N ILE A 99 3.20 -2.54 14.77
CA ILE A 99 3.01 -3.73 13.91
C ILE A 99 4.25 -4.60 13.98
N ALA A 100 5.43 -4.02 13.84
CA ALA A 100 6.70 -4.74 13.82
C ALA A 100 7.05 -5.44 15.15
N SER A 101 6.56 -4.90 16.28
CA SER A 101 6.79 -5.48 17.61
C SER A 101 5.93 -6.73 17.90
N ARG A 102 5.00 -7.09 17.02
CA ARG A 102 4.11 -8.25 17.21
C ARG A 102 4.36 -9.29 16.12
N PRO A 103 4.26 -10.59 16.44
CA PRO A 103 4.31 -11.63 15.42
C PRO A 103 3.27 -11.36 14.32
N MET A 104 3.69 -11.37 13.05
CA MET A 104 2.80 -11.24 11.92
C MET A 104 2.95 -12.41 10.96
N THR A 105 1.84 -12.84 10.35
CA THR A 105 1.84 -13.79 9.25
C THR A 105 1.45 -13.04 7.98
N VAL A 106 2.33 -13.07 7.00
CA VAL A 106 2.15 -12.39 5.70
C VAL A 106 1.86 -13.45 4.65
N GLY A 107 0.64 -13.43 4.11
CA GLY A 107 0.25 -14.29 2.97
C GLY A 107 0.55 -13.60 1.65
N ILE A 108 1.30 -14.26 0.76
CA ILE A 108 1.54 -13.76 -0.60
C ILE A 108 0.86 -14.67 -1.63
N GLU A 109 0.27 -14.05 -2.66
CA GLU A 109 -0.49 -14.73 -3.72
C GLU A 109 0.42 -15.16 -4.87
N LYS A 110 0.15 -16.33 -5.47
CA LYS A 110 0.80 -16.73 -6.73
C LYS A 110 0.44 -15.79 -7.86
N THR A 111 1.39 -15.56 -8.75
CA THR A 111 1.17 -14.78 -9.97
C THR A 111 0.18 -15.50 -10.90
N ALA A 112 -0.90 -14.83 -11.27
CA ALA A 112 -1.84 -15.35 -12.26
C ALA A 112 -1.35 -15.05 -13.69
N PRO A 113 -1.81 -15.82 -14.71
CA PRO A 113 -1.32 -15.67 -16.09
C PRO A 113 -1.51 -14.27 -16.70
N MET A 114 -2.53 -13.53 -16.25
CA MET A 114 -2.82 -12.17 -16.74
C MET A 114 -2.22 -11.06 -15.86
N ASP A 115 -1.55 -11.40 -14.78
CA ASP A 115 -0.88 -10.42 -13.93
C ASP A 115 0.42 -9.94 -14.58
N LEU A 116 0.65 -8.64 -14.52
CA LEU A 116 1.86 -8.00 -15.00
C LEU A 116 2.50 -7.19 -13.86
N THR A 117 3.67 -7.60 -13.42
CA THR A 117 4.49 -6.76 -12.55
C THR A 117 5.02 -5.57 -13.36
N VAL A 118 4.66 -4.36 -12.95
CA VAL A 118 5.08 -3.11 -13.59
C VAL A 118 6.40 -2.61 -13.02
N ASP A 119 6.49 -2.52 -11.70
CA ASP A 119 7.68 -2.09 -10.98
C ASP A 119 7.64 -2.56 -9.53
N THR A 120 8.77 -3.02 -9.01
CA THR A 120 8.89 -3.47 -7.62
C THR A 120 9.72 -2.52 -6.75
N ASN A 121 10.25 -1.46 -7.35
CA ASN A 121 11.05 -0.48 -6.62
C ASN A 121 10.16 0.44 -5.78
N MET A 122 10.77 1.04 -4.78
CA MET A 122 10.20 2.17 -4.06
C MET A 122 10.50 3.47 -4.81
N PHE A 123 9.50 4.32 -4.92
CA PHE A 123 9.62 5.65 -5.52
C PHE A 123 9.13 6.69 -4.54
N HIS A 124 9.89 7.77 -4.45
CA HIS A 124 9.49 8.99 -3.78
C HIS A 124 9.13 10.04 -4.84
N LEU A 125 7.90 10.54 -4.80
CA LEU A 125 7.45 11.69 -5.59
C LEU A 125 7.31 12.91 -4.68
N GLY A 126 7.70 14.06 -5.18
CA GLY A 126 7.66 15.32 -4.46
C GLY A 126 8.80 16.22 -4.87
N ASP A 127 9.21 17.13 -4.00
CA ASP A 127 10.33 18.03 -4.21
C ASP A 127 11.41 17.97 -3.12
N ASN A 128 11.31 17.02 -2.20
CA ASN A 128 12.10 16.86 -0.97
C ASN A 128 12.01 18.06 -0.01
N ASN A 129 10.99 18.90 -0.15
CA ASN A 129 10.76 20.05 0.72
C ASN A 129 9.65 19.73 1.75
N PHE A 130 9.86 18.66 2.49
CA PHE A 130 8.96 18.27 3.57
C PHE A 130 9.49 18.75 4.92
N SER A 131 8.57 19.15 5.79
CA SER A 131 8.84 19.63 7.14
C SER A 131 8.13 18.75 8.16
N ASP A 132 8.27 19.09 9.44
CA ASP A 132 7.52 18.45 10.52
C ASP A 132 5.98 18.56 10.35
N THR A 133 5.52 19.34 9.38
CA THR A 133 4.11 19.48 9.01
C THR A 133 3.65 18.55 7.90
N SER A 134 4.53 17.80 7.26
CA SER A 134 4.18 16.79 6.27
C SER A 134 4.00 15.43 6.93
N ALA A 135 3.04 14.64 6.45
CA ALA A 135 2.87 13.26 6.91
C ALA A 135 4.12 12.44 6.60
N ASN A 136 4.58 11.63 7.56
CA ASN A 136 5.77 10.79 7.46
C ASN A 136 7.10 11.50 7.13
N ALA A 137 7.21 12.81 7.28
CA ALA A 137 8.43 13.57 6.98
C ALA A 137 9.70 12.97 7.63
N GLY A 138 9.58 12.45 8.85
CA GLY A 138 10.66 11.79 9.58
C GLY A 138 11.12 10.46 9.02
N GLU A 139 10.32 9.81 8.18
CA GLU A 139 10.56 8.46 7.65
C GLU A 139 11.03 8.45 6.19
N PHE A 140 10.83 9.52 5.44
CA PHE A 140 11.30 9.62 4.06
C PHE A 140 12.84 9.56 4.00
N ARG A 141 13.36 8.63 3.21
CA ARG A 141 14.81 8.39 3.06
C ARG A 141 15.22 8.25 1.60
N VAL A 142 14.27 7.95 0.72
CA VAL A 142 14.51 7.86 -0.72
C VAL A 142 14.44 9.26 -1.31
N GLN A 143 15.43 9.62 -2.14
CA GLN A 143 15.42 10.92 -2.82
C GLN A 143 14.28 10.96 -3.84
N SER A 144 13.57 12.09 -3.90
CA SER A 144 12.51 12.30 -4.87
C SER A 144 13.02 12.23 -6.30
N ILE A 145 12.24 11.60 -7.15
CA ILE A 145 12.44 11.59 -8.62
C ILE A 145 11.69 12.75 -9.31
N GLY A 146 11.10 13.66 -8.51
CA GLY A 146 10.25 14.74 -8.97
C GLY A 146 8.77 14.43 -8.81
N PRO A 147 7.86 15.31 -9.30
CA PRO A 147 6.44 15.19 -9.05
C PRO A 147 5.73 14.11 -9.88
N TYR A 148 6.44 13.40 -10.75
CA TYR A 148 5.88 12.44 -11.70
C TYR A 148 6.66 11.13 -11.71
N TYR A 149 5.93 10.02 -11.66
CA TYR A 149 6.41 8.71 -12.10
C TYR A 149 5.74 8.36 -13.42
N THR A 150 6.50 7.89 -14.41
CA THR A 150 5.96 7.44 -15.69
C THR A 150 6.60 6.13 -16.10
N LYS A 151 5.78 5.15 -16.47
CA LYS A 151 6.23 3.83 -16.93
C LYS A 151 5.49 3.38 -18.17
N LYS A 152 6.24 2.93 -19.17
CA LYS A 152 5.70 2.29 -20.37
C LYS A 152 5.65 0.79 -20.16
N ILE A 153 4.53 0.16 -20.49
CA ILE A 153 4.26 -1.25 -20.29
C ILE A 153 3.62 -1.86 -21.54
N LEU A 154 3.81 -3.17 -21.73
CA LEU A 154 3.14 -3.94 -22.76
C LEU A 154 2.09 -4.84 -22.10
N ILE A 155 0.82 -4.58 -22.38
CA ILE A 155 -0.30 -5.41 -21.92
C ILE A 155 -0.68 -6.35 -23.06
N LYS A 156 -0.49 -7.67 -22.87
CA LYS A 156 -0.79 -8.69 -23.87
C LYS A 156 -2.28 -8.99 -23.94
N ASP A 157 -2.92 -9.05 -22.78
CA ASP A 157 -4.34 -9.33 -22.65
C ASP A 157 -4.97 -8.50 -21.55
N ALA A 158 -6.25 -8.19 -21.67
CA ALA A 158 -6.99 -7.40 -20.69
C ALA A 158 -8.50 -7.65 -20.83
N ASN A 159 -9.22 -7.55 -19.74
CA ASN A 159 -10.66 -7.66 -19.67
C ASN A 159 -11.29 -6.44 -18.98
N ASP A 160 -12.59 -6.45 -18.74
CA ASP A 160 -13.31 -5.36 -18.07
C ASP A 160 -12.99 -5.24 -16.57
N SER A 161 -12.30 -6.21 -16.01
CA SER A 161 -11.84 -6.27 -14.62
C SER A 161 -10.32 -6.10 -14.50
N THR A 162 -9.75 -5.23 -15.33
CA THR A 162 -8.33 -4.88 -15.29
C THR A 162 -8.09 -3.67 -14.37
N TYR A 163 -7.11 -3.81 -13.48
CA TYR A 163 -6.78 -2.81 -12.46
C TYR A 163 -5.28 -2.51 -12.44
N LEU A 164 -4.94 -1.25 -12.22
CA LEU A 164 -3.64 -0.87 -11.66
C LEU A 164 -3.70 -1.08 -10.16
N VAL A 165 -2.72 -1.79 -9.62
CA VAL A 165 -2.57 -2.01 -8.18
C VAL A 165 -1.31 -1.32 -7.70
N ILE A 166 -1.43 -0.54 -6.63
CA ILE A 166 -0.31 0.01 -5.86
C ILE A 166 -0.21 -0.81 -4.58
N GLY A 167 0.91 -1.49 -4.40
CA GLY A 167 1.12 -2.37 -3.25
C GLY A 167 1.07 -1.64 -1.92
N SER A 168 1.77 -0.53 -1.80
CA SER A 168 1.70 0.37 -0.63
C SER A 168 1.97 1.80 -1.05
N ILE A 169 1.32 2.75 -0.36
CA ILE A 169 1.56 4.18 -0.50
C ILE A 169 1.42 4.88 0.85
N ILE A 170 2.37 5.74 1.17
CA ILE A 170 2.45 6.53 2.41
C ILE A 170 2.77 8.00 2.09
N GLY A 171 2.54 8.88 3.05
CA GLY A 171 2.87 10.31 2.95
C GLY A 171 1.74 11.18 2.38
N ILE A 172 0.57 10.64 2.08
CA ILE A 172 -0.53 11.42 1.49
C ILE A 172 -1.15 12.36 2.51
N ASP A 173 -1.15 13.67 2.18
CA ASP A 173 -1.64 14.77 3.02
C ASP A 173 -3.02 15.32 2.57
N THR A 174 -3.88 14.51 2.00
CA THR A 174 -5.22 14.98 1.58
C THR A 174 -6.13 15.31 2.76
N LYS A 175 -7.15 16.13 2.52
CA LYS A 175 -8.22 16.37 3.52
C LYS A 175 -8.92 15.07 3.95
N MET A 176 -9.04 14.09 3.06
CA MET A 176 -9.62 12.80 3.37
C MET A 176 -8.71 12.03 4.33
N ALA A 177 -7.40 11.94 4.07
CA ALA A 177 -6.43 11.31 4.96
C ALA A 177 -6.46 11.94 6.35
N GLN A 178 -6.51 13.26 6.43
CA GLN A 178 -6.66 13.98 7.70
C GLN A 178 -7.98 13.64 8.41
N SER A 179 -9.10 13.61 7.68
CA SER A 179 -10.43 13.36 8.26
C SER A 179 -10.57 11.98 8.90
N VAL A 180 -9.80 11.00 8.43
CA VAL A 180 -9.78 9.61 8.97
C VAL A 180 -8.61 9.37 9.91
N GLY A 181 -7.83 10.41 10.27
CA GLY A 181 -6.74 10.34 11.23
C GLY A 181 -5.44 9.76 10.69
N GLN A 182 -5.26 9.64 9.39
CA GLN A 182 -3.98 9.21 8.78
C GLN A 182 -2.93 10.32 8.76
N ASN A 183 -3.36 11.57 8.78
CA ASN A 183 -2.53 12.73 9.02
C ASN A 183 -3.11 13.52 10.18
N SER A 184 -2.36 13.65 11.28
CA SER A 184 -2.79 14.39 12.48
C SER A 184 -2.39 15.87 12.46
N ILE A 185 -1.65 16.32 11.45
CA ILE A 185 -1.12 17.67 11.37
C ILE A 185 -2.20 18.59 10.81
N ALA A 186 -2.66 19.51 11.64
CA ALA A 186 -3.63 20.52 11.23
C ALA A 186 -3.02 21.43 10.15
N PHE A 187 -3.80 21.72 9.11
CA PHE A 187 -3.42 22.59 7.99
C PHE A 187 -2.44 22.02 6.96
N ALA A 188 -1.98 20.78 7.09
CA ALA A 188 -1.27 20.10 6.01
C ALA A 188 -2.31 19.55 5.01
N TYR A 189 -2.57 20.29 3.94
CA TYR A 189 -3.48 19.87 2.88
C TYR A 189 -2.76 19.84 1.54
N ALA A 190 -2.81 18.69 0.90
CA ALA A 190 -2.42 18.54 -0.49
C ALA A 190 -3.63 18.19 -1.36
N SER A 191 -3.56 18.54 -2.64
CA SER A 191 -4.46 17.94 -3.63
C SER A 191 -4.13 16.43 -3.74
N PRO A 192 -5.14 15.58 -4.04
CA PRO A 192 -4.88 14.15 -4.18
C PRO A 192 -3.87 13.86 -5.30
N PRO A 193 -2.97 12.89 -5.12
CA PRO A 193 -2.20 12.35 -6.22
C PRO A 193 -3.13 11.80 -7.31
N GLU A 194 -2.73 11.97 -8.58
CA GLU A 194 -3.54 11.63 -9.74
C GLU A 194 -2.91 10.46 -10.50
N ILE A 195 -3.75 9.52 -10.96
CA ILE A 195 -3.34 8.40 -11.81
C ILE A 195 -3.86 8.61 -13.22
N TYR A 196 -2.96 8.51 -14.18
CA TYR A 196 -3.26 8.58 -15.62
C TYR A 196 -2.90 7.27 -16.31
N PHE A 197 -3.72 6.89 -17.25
CA PHE A 197 -3.45 5.77 -18.15
C PHE A 197 -3.61 6.25 -19.61
N ASN A 198 -2.53 6.13 -20.39
CA ASN A 198 -2.46 6.64 -21.76
C ASN A 198 -2.88 8.13 -21.88
N GLY A 199 -2.47 8.94 -20.90
CA GLY A 199 -2.76 10.38 -20.84
C GLY A 199 -4.16 10.74 -20.34
N THR A 200 -5.03 9.75 -20.05
CA THR A 200 -6.35 9.98 -19.47
C THR A 200 -6.32 9.77 -17.97
N LYS A 201 -6.78 10.71 -17.18
CA LYS A 201 -6.94 10.57 -15.73
C LYS A 201 -7.97 9.49 -15.43
N ILE A 202 -7.61 8.49 -14.67
CA ILE A 202 -8.47 7.36 -14.29
C ILE A 202 -8.87 7.36 -12.82
N ALA A 203 -8.04 7.96 -11.94
CA ALA A 203 -8.31 7.98 -10.51
C ALA A 203 -7.55 9.10 -9.79
N GLU A 204 -7.93 9.32 -8.54
CA GLU A 204 -7.22 10.08 -7.52
C GLU A 204 -6.96 9.18 -6.32
N ILE A 205 -5.80 9.37 -5.65
CA ILE A 205 -5.45 8.65 -4.44
C ILE A 205 -5.77 9.53 -3.24
N GLN A 206 -6.74 9.13 -2.42
CA GLN A 206 -7.23 9.96 -1.31
C GLN A 206 -6.59 9.60 0.04
N LEU A 207 -6.11 8.36 0.18
CA LEU A 207 -5.68 7.79 1.46
C LEU A 207 -4.36 7.06 1.31
N ASN A 208 -3.57 7.05 2.38
CA ASN A 208 -2.48 6.08 2.56
C ASN A 208 -3.07 4.67 2.66
N GLY A 209 -2.29 3.66 2.28
CA GLY A 209 -2.71 2.28 2.48
C GLY A 209 -2.11 1.29 1.50
N ASP A 210 -2.44 0.03 1.73
CA ASP A 210 -1.87 -1.11 1.03
C ASP A 210 -2.87 -1.73 0.05
N GLY A 211 -2.36 -2.31 -1.05
CA GLY A 211 -3.14 -3.04 -2.03
C GLY A 211 -4.23 -2.20 -2.72
N GLN A 212 -3.99 -0.91 -2.93
CA GLN A 212 -4.98 -0.03 -3.55
C GLN A 212 -5.17 -0.37 -5.02
N ARG A 213 -6.44 -0.51 -5.44
CA ARG A 213 -6.83 -0.97 -6.77
C ARG A 213 -7.58 0.11 -7.52
N PHE A 214 -7.10 0.47 -8.71
CA PHE A 214 -7.68 1.49 -9.56
C PHE A 214 -8.09 0.86 -10.89
N LYS A 215 -9.39 0.87 -11.18
CA LYS A 215 -9.93 0.28 -12.41
C LYS A 215 -9.39 1.03 -13.62
N ILE A 216 -8.85 0.30 -14.60
CA ILE A 216 -8.47 0.84 -15.90
C ILE A 216 -9.64 0.60 -16.85
N PRO A 217 -10.27 1.65 -17.39
CA PRO A 217 -11.33 1.49 -18.38
C PRO A 217 -10.81 0.69 -19.58
N ARG A 218 -11.54 -0.38 -19.96
CA ARG A 218 -11.11 -1.29 -21.04
C ARG A 218 -10.78 -0.56 -22.35
N GLY A 219 -11.56 0.48 -22.68
CA GLY A 219 -11.36 1.27 -23.89
C GLY A 219 -10.06 2.09 -23.95
N LEU A 220 -9.37 2.26 -22.80
CA LEU A 220 -8.05 2.91 -22.75
C LEU A 220 -6.90 1.93 -22.97
N ILE A 221 -7.13 0.62 -22.81
CA ILE A 221 -6.07 -0.39 -22.90
C ILE A 221 -5.82 -0.76 -24.36
N ARG A 222 -4.57 -0.59 -24.78
CA ARG A 222 -4.07 -0.99 -26.09
C ARG A 222 -3.38 -2.35 -25.97
N THR A 223 -4.08 -3.45 -26.28
CA THR A 223 -3.50 -4.80 -26.20
C THR A 223 -2.44 -4.99 -27.27
N ASN A 224 -1.33 -5.67 -26.90
CA ASN A 224 -0.14 -5.91 -27.74
C ASN A 224 0.53 -4.62 -28.26
N GLN A 225 0.29 -3.50 -27.58
CA GLN A 225 0.92 -2.21 -27.85
C GLN A 225 1.43 -1.59 -26.56
N GLN A 226 2.25 -0.57 -26.68
CA GLN A 226 2.75 0.18 -25.55
C GLN A 226 1.61 0.99 -24.90
N ASN A 227 1.46 0.82 -23.61
CA ASN A 227 0.61 1.65 -22.75
C ASN A 227 1.50 2.44 -21.79
N GLU A 228 1.01 3.54 -21.27
CA GLU A 228 1.73 4.40 -20.34
C GLU A 228 0.91 4.61 -19.06
N ILE A 229 1.56 4.40 -17.92
CA ILE A 229 1.04 4.75 -16.60
C ILE A 229 1.78 6.01 -16.16
N THR A 230 1.06 7.01 -15.67
CA THR A 230 1.65 8.16 -14.97
C THR A 230 0.97 8.33 -13.62
N ILE A 231 1.77 8.44 -12.56
CA ILE A 231 1.34 8.85 -11.23
C ILE A 231 1.94 10.23 -10.99
N LYS A 232 1.08 11.19 -10.67
CA LYS A 232 1.46 12.56 -10.35
C LYS A 232 1.16 12.81 -8.89
N THR A 233 2.13 13.28 -8.11
CA THR A 233 1.86 13.65 -6.72
C THR A 233 0.99 14.90 -6.62
N GLY A 234 0.38 15.10 -5.45
CA GLY A 234 -0.38 16.29 -5.11
C GLY A 234 0.50 17.53 -4.97
N ARG A 235 -0.12 18.60 -4.56
CA ARG A 235 0.57 19.85 -4.18
C ARG A 235 -0.09 20.43 -2.96
N ASN A 236 0.69 21.09 -2.14
CA ASN A 236 0.21 21.79 -0.96
C ASN A 236 -0.77 22.91 -1.39
N MET A 237 -2.00 22.84 -0.87
CA MET A 237 -3.06 23.80 -1.22
C MET A 237 -2.98 25.11 -0.44
N MET A 238 -2.21 25.13 0.64
CA MET A 238 -2.01 26.32 1.45
C MET A 238 -0.84 27.18 0.93
N GLN A 239 0.05 26.59 0.12
CA GLN A 239 1.17 27.31 -0.44
C GLN A 239 0.78 27.99 -1.77
N THR A 240 0.81 29.32 -1.78
CA THR A 240 0.40 30.11 -2.96
C THR A 240 1.57 30.89 -3.60
N ALA A 241 2.68 31.05 -2.90
CA ALA A 241 3.82 31.81 -3.38
C ALA A 241 4.69 31.04 -4.39
N TYR A 242 4.70 29.70 -4.28
CA TYR A 242 5.39 28.77 -5.19
C TYR A 242 4.64 27.43 -5.20
N ILE A 243 4.99 26.55 -6.13
CA ILE A 243 4.44 25.20 -6.15
C ILE A 243 5.27 24.37 -5.17
N ASP A 244 4.59 23.86 -4.16
CA ASP A 244 5.09 22.94 -3.14
C ASP A 244 4.42 21.59 -3.38
N TYR A 245 5.18 20.61 -3.82
CA TYR A 245 4.66 19.29 -4.14
C TYR A 245 4.59 18.42 -2.88
N ASP A 246 3.49 17.70 -2.75
CA ASP A 246 3.30 16.69 -1.70
C ASP A 246 4.33 15.57 -1.85
N ASP A 247 5.05 15.26 -0.78
CA ASP A 247 6.06 14.20 -0.76
C ASP A 247 5.40 12.89 -0.35
N ILE A 248 5.41 11.93 -1.26
CA ILE A 248 4.80 10.60 -1.08
C ILE A 248 5.76 9.49 -1.48
N GLU A 249 5.67 8.36 -0.82
CA GLU A 249 6.38 7.15 -1.23
C GLU A 249 5.41 6.03 -1.58
N PHE A 250 5.68 5.29 -2.64
CA PHE A 250 4.92 4.12 -3.04
C PHE A 250 5.82 3.01 -3.56
N MET A 251 5.31 1.78 -3.54
CA MET A 251 6.03 0.59 -3.94
C MET A 251 5.11 -0.47 -4.54
N ASN A 252 5.67 -1.35 -5.36
CA ASN A 252 5.00 -2.50 -5.98
C ASN A 252 3.79 -2.11 -6.85
N LEU A 253 4.09 -1.76 -8.08
CA LEU A 253 3.07 -1.53 -9.10
C LEU A 253 2.83 -2.81 -9.91
N SER A 254 1.57 -3.16 -10.10
CA SER A 254 1.16 -4.26 -10.97
C SER A 254 -0.12 -3.93 -11.75
N ILE A 255 -0.32 -4.65 -12.85
CA ILE A 255 -1.61 -4.74 -13.54
C ILE A 255 -2.18 -6.12 -13.22
N GLU A 256 -3.41 -6.15 -12.74
CA GLU A 256 -4.13 -7.38 -12.45
C GLU A 256 -5.43 -7.43 -13.24
N SER A 257 -5.72 -8.58 -13.85
CA SER A 257 -6.97 -8.85 -14.55
C SER A 257 -7.66 -10.06 -13.93
N ARG A 258 -8.91 -9.92 -13.53
CA ARG A 258 -9.69 -10.99 -12.86
C ARG A 258 -10.92 -11.37 -13.66
#